data_054c6a26dc66d0e773cee20cde4c040a
#
_entry.id   054c6a26dc66d0e773cee20cde4c040a
#
_cell.length_a   1.000
_cell.length_b   1.000
_cell.length_c   1.000
_cell.angle_alpha   90.00
_cell.angle_beta   90.00
_cell.angle_gamma   90.00
#
_symmetry.space_group_name_H-M   'P 1'
#
loop_
_entity.id
_entity.type
_entity.pdbx_description
1 polymer ?
#
loop_
_entity_poly.entity_id
_entity_poly.type
_entity_poly.pdbx_seq_one_letter_code
_entity_poly.pdbx_strand_id
1 'polypeptide(L)'
;MSNNQKAIIGSRIMQRRKEKHIKQSEIAEMLNVSENQISNIENGKSFPRLQNFLKLCEILDCNADYFLSGTIKKSVDQNITDMVASLSLEEQKVIWKLIDCYIHRKDNNKI
;
A
#
# COMPACT_ATOMS: atom_id res chain seq x y z
N MET A 1 -4.97 13.45 -5.52
CA MET A 1 -3.85 12.95 -4.70
C MET A 1 -2.81 14.05 -4.59
N SER A 2 -2.27 14.27 -3.39
CA SER A 2 -1.30 15.33 -3.16
C SER A 2 0.07 14.96 -3.76
N ASN A 3 0.92 15.98 -3.99
CA ASN A 3 2.27 15.75 -4.50
C ASN A 3 3.10 14.91 -3.54
N ASN A 4 2.91 15.09 -2.23
CA ASN A 4 3.61 14.32 -1.21
C ASN A 4 3.22 12.83 -1.27
N GLN A 5 1.93 12.54 -1.42
CA GLN A 5 1.46 11.16 -1.54
C GLN A 5 2.02 10.48 -2.78
N LYS A 6 2.01 11.18 -3.92
CA LYS A 6 2.57 10.65 -5.18
C LYS A 6 4.06 10.37 -5.05
N ALA A 7 4.79 11.25 -4.40
CA ALA A 7 6.23 11.09 -4.21
C ALA A 7 6.56 9.86 -3.35
N ILE A 8 5.84 9.67 -2.25
CA ILE A 8 6.04 8.53 -1.36
C ILE A 8 5.73 7.22 -2.09
N ILE A 9 4.58 7.15 -2.74
CA ILE A 9 4.16 5.95 -3.46
C ILE A 9 5.12 5.64 -4.60
N GLY A 10 5.49 6.65 -5.38
CA GLY A 10 6.42 6.49 -6.49
C GLY A 10 7.78 5.97 -6.06
N SER A 11 8.32 6.51 -4.96
CA SER A 11 9.61 6.07 -4.44
C SER A 11 9.57 4.60 -3.97
N ARG A 12 8.46 4.18 -3.39
CA ARG A 12 8.28 2.79 -2.94
C ARG A 12 8.17 1.83 -4.12
N ILE A 13 7.46 2.25 -5.17
CA ILE A 13 7.37 1.46 -6.41
C ILE A 13 8.77 1.30 -7.02
N MET A 14 9.53 2.38 -7.12
CA MET A 14 10.88 2.35 -7.67
C MET A 14 11.80 1.45 -6.85
N GLN A 15 11.77 1.59 -5.55
CA GLN A 15 12.60 0.78 -4.66
C GLN A 15 12.29 -0.70 -4.81
N ARG A 16 11.01 -1.06 -4.79
CA ARG A 16 10.60 -2.47 -4.91
C ARG A 16 10.96 -3.04 -6.28
N ARG A 17 10.80 -2.23 -7.33
CA ARG A 17 11.19 -2.63 -8.68
C ARG A 17 12.69 -2.98 -8.72
N LYS A 18 13.52 -2.13 -8.15
CA LYS A 18 14.98 -2.36 -8.09
C LYS A 18 15.33 -3.60 -7.27
N GLU A 19 14.66 -3.82 -6.16
CA GLU A 19 14.85 -5.03 -5.34
C GLU A 19 14.53 -6.30 -6.13
N LYS A 20 13.53 -6.24 -7.01
CA LYS A 20 13.14 -7.35 -7.88
C LYS A 20 14.01 -7.44 -9.14
N HIS A 21 14.94 -6.53 -9.34
CA HIS A 21 15.79 -6.48 -10.52
C HIS A 21 15.02 -6.37 -11.84
N ILE A 22 13.93 -5.61 -11.82
CA ILE A 22 13.10 -5.38 -12.99
C ILE A 22 13.39 -3.99 -13.54
N LYS A 23 13.52 -3.89 -14.87
CA LYS A 23 13.75 -2.61 -15.54
C LYS A 23 12.45 -1.84 -15.72
N GLN A 24 12.55 -0.50 -15.80
CA GLN A 24 11.37 0.33 -16.10
C GLN A 24 10.71 -0.08 -17.41
N SER A 25 11.51 -0.41 -18.42
CA SER A 25 11.00 -0.85 -19.72
C SER A 25 10.19 -2.14 -19.62
N GLU A 26 10.61 -3.06 -18.78
CA GLU A 26 9.90 -4.32 -18.57
C GLU A 26 8.54 -4.11 -17.92
N ILE A 27 8.48 -3.27 -16.87
CA ILE A 27 7.22 -2.95 -16.22
C ILE A 27 6.30 -2.19 -17.19
N ALA A 28 6.84 -1.25 -17.95
CA ALA A 28 6.07 -0.50 -18.94
C ALA A 28 5.40 -1.44 -19.94
N GLU A 29 6.12 -2.43 -20.42
CA GLU A 29 5.59 -3.43 -21.34
C GLU A 29 4.48 -4.25 -20.70
N MET A 30 4.69 -4.72 -19.46
CA MET A 30 3.70 -5.51 -18.73
C MET A 30 2.40 -4.73 -18.48
N LEU A 31 2.50 -3.42 -18.27
CA LEU A 31 1.35 -2.56 -17.99
C LEU A 31 0.77 -1.94 -19.26
N ASN A 32 1.40 -2.17 -20.41
CA ASN A 32 1.02 -1.57 -21.68
C ASN A 32 0.98 -0.03 -21.61
N VAL A 33 2.01 0.54 -21.03
CA VAL A 33 2.22 1.99 -20.93
C VAL A 33 3.62 2.34 -21.43
N SER A 34 3.91 3.63 -21.60
CA SER A 34 5.24 4.06 -21.99
C SER A 34 6.21 4.00 -20.81
N GLU A 35 7.48 3.84 -21.11
CA GLU A 35 8.54 3.90 -20.09
C GLU A 35 8.54 5.27 -19.40
N ASN A 36 8.23 6.33 -20.14
CA ASN A 36 8.11 7.68 -19.60
C ASN A 36 7.00 7.78 -18.54
N GLN A 37 5.89 7.06 -18.74
CA GLN A 37 4.82 7.00 -17.74
C GLN A 37 5.30 6.33 -16.46
N ILE A 38 6.07 5.25 -16.57
CA ILE A 38 6.65 4.59 -15.39
C ILE A 38 7.59 5.54 -14.66
N SER A 39 8.46 6.23 -15.41
CA SER A 39 9.37 7.22 -14.85
C SER A 39 8.60 8.33 -14.10
N ASN A 40 7.53 8.82 -14.68
CA ASN A 40 6.69 9.85 -14.06
C ASN A 40 6.05 9.36 -12.75
N ILE A 41 5.60 8.11 -12.72
CA ILE A 41 5.03 7.51 -11.52
C ILE A 41 6.10 7.40 -10.42
N GLU A 42 7.27 6.89 -10.77
CA GLU A 42 8.35 6.69 -9.81
C GLU A 42 8.90 8.01 -9.27
N ASN A 43 8.86 9.06 -10.07
CA ASN A 43 9.30 10.39 -9.67
C ASN A 43 8.22 11.23 -8.98
N GLY A 44 7.05 10.66 -8.74
CA GLY A 44 5.98 11.34 -8.03
C GLY A 44 5.22 12.37 -8.84
N LYS A 45 5.33 12.35 -10.17
CA LYS A 45 4.62 13.28 -11.05
C LYS A 45 3.20 12.84 -11.34
N SER A 46 2.93 11.54 -11.30
CA SER A 46 1.61 10.99 -11.56
C SER A 46 1.38 9.74 -10.73
N PHE A 47 0.11 9.35 -10.62
CA PHE A 47 -0.29 8.09 -10.00
C PHE A 47 -0.84 7.17 -11.08
N PRO A 48 -0.57 5.86 -11.02
CA PRO A 48 -1.11 4.95 -12.02
C PRO A 48 -2.63 4.82 -11.88
N ARG A 49 -3.29 4.46 -12.97
CA ARG A 49 -4.70 4.08 -12.91
C ARG A 49 -4.85 2.89 -11.97
N LEU A 50 -6.02 2.76 -11.36
CA LEU A 50 -6.27 1.70 -10.38
C LEU A 50 -5.91 0.31 -10.91
N GLN A 51 -6.30 0.01 -12.16
CA GLN A 51 -6.00 -1.29 -12.77
C GLN A 51 -4.51 -1.55 -12.86
N ASN A 52 -3.74 -0.53 -13.23
CA ASN A 52 -2.29 -0.64 -13.34
C ASN A 52 -1.63 -0.71 -11.96
N PHE A 53 -2.18 -0.01 -10.98
CA PHE A 53 -1.71 -0.10 -9.60
C PHE A 53 -1.86 -1.52 -9.05
N LEU A 54 -3.00 -2.16 -9.31
CA LEU A 54 -3.23 -3.54 -8.88
C LEU A 54 -2.25 -4.51 -9.56
N LYS A 55 -1.98 -4.30 -10.86
CA LYS A 55 -0.99 -5.10 -11.59
C LYS A 55 0.42 -4.88 -11.03
N LEU A 56 0.76 -3.65 -10.66
CA LEU A 56 2.05 -3.35 -10.03
C LEU A 56 2.20 -4.12 -8.70
N CYS A 57 1.14 -4.19 -7.91
CA CYS A 57 1.17 -4.97 -6.68
C CYS A 57 1.48 -6.44 -6.96
N GLU A 58 0.88 -7.03 -7.98
CA GLU A 58 1.14 -8.41 -8.37
C GLU A 58 2.56 -8.59 -8.88
N ILE A 59 3.00 -7.75 -9.80
CA ILE A 59 4.33 -7.84 -10.42
C ILE A 59 5.43 -7.68 -9.38
N LEU A 60 5.25 -6.73 -8.47
CA LEU A 60 6.24 -6.40 -7.46
C LEU A 60 6.11 -7.25 -6.18
N ASP A 61 5.11 -8.15 -6.15
CA ASP A 61 4.85 -9.04 -5.02
C ASP A 61 4.73 -8.26 -3.70
N CYS A 62 3.92 -7.22 -3.73
CA CYS A 62 3.59 -6.39 -2.57
C CYS A 62 2.10 -6.15 -2.53
N ASN A 63 1.54 -6.03 -1.33
CA ASN A 63 0.15 -5.62 -1.22
C ASN A 63 0.01 -4.10 -1.31
N ALA A 64 -1.22 -3.62 -1.51
CA ALA A 64 -1.49 -2.20 -1.63
C ALA A 64 -1.09 -1.42 -0.38
N ASP A 65 -1.23 -2.02 0.79
CA ASP A 65 -0.89 -1.38 2.06
C ASP A 65 0.58 -0.96 2.13
N TYR A 66 1.47 -1.77 1.58
CA TYR A 66 2.88 -1.44 1.53
C TYR A 66 3.14 -0.11 0.81
N PHE A 67 2.49 0.08 -0.35
CA PHE A 67 2.69 1.29 -1.14
C PHE A 67 1.98 2.51 -0.56
N LEU A 68 0.83 2.31 0.09
CA LEU A 68 -0.04 3.39 0.55
C LEU A 68 0.17 3.75 2.03
N SER A 69 0.94 2.97 2.77
CA SER A 69 1.11 3.14 4.21
C SER A 69 1.61 4.55 4.56
N GLY A 70 0.90 5.21 5.47
CA GLY A 70 1.26 6.54 5.95
C GLY A 70 0.99 7.68 4.98
N THR A 71 0.37 7.42 3.81
CA THR A 71 0.09 8.46 2.83
C THR A 71 -1.23 9.18 3.08
N ILE A 72 -2.15 8.56 3.79
CA ILE A 72 -3.46 9.13 4.10
C ILE A 72 -3.37 9.80 5.47
N LYS A 73 -3.66 11.10 5.50
CA LYS A 73 -3.50 11.93 6.70
C LYS A 73 -4.72 11.98 7.61
N LYS A 74 -5.59 11.00 7.57
CA LYS A 74 -6.65 10.87 8.57
C LYS A 74 -6.03 10.44 9.89
N SER A 75 -6.67 10.80 11.00
CA SER A 75 -6.24 10.28 12.29
C SER A 75 -6.35 8.75 12.29
N VAL A 76 -5.48 8.08 13.01
CA VAL A 76 -5.52 6.62 13.14
C VAL A 76 -6.87 6.17 13.67
N ASP A 77 -7.40 6.88 14.67
CA ASP A 77 -8.69 6.58 15.27
C ASP A 77 -9.83 6.64 14.26
N GLN A 78 -9.84 7.68 13.42
CA GLN A 78 -10.84 7.85 12.37
C GLN A 78 -10.80 6.71 11.37
N ASN A 79 -9.60 6.34 10.92
CA ASN A 79 -9.42 5.25 9.96
C ASN A 79 -9.90 3.91 10.53
N ILE A 80 -9.56 3.61 11.76
CA ILE A 80 -9.96 2.37 12.42
C ILE A 80 -11.49 2.34 12.57
N THR A 81 -12.08 3.44 13.01
CA THR A 81 -13.54 3.54 13.17
C THR A 81 -14.26 3.32 11.86
N ASP A 82 -13.82 3.98 10.78
CA ASP A 82 -14.43 3.86 9.46
C ASP A 82 -14.32 2.43 8.92
N MET A 83 -13.15 1.81 9.08
CA MET A 83 -12.92 0.44 8.62
C MET A 83 -13.78 -0.56 9.38
N VAL A 84 -13.84 -0.45 10.70
CA VAL A 84 -14.62 -1.36 11.54
C VAL A 84 -16.11 -1.17 11.28
N ALA A 85 -16.56 0.07 11.12
CA ALA A 85 -17.98 0.36 10.85
C ALA A 85 -18.47 -0.24 9.53
N SER A 86 -17.56 -0.44 8.55
CA SER A 86 -17.92 -1.02 7.25
C SER A 86 -18.05 -2.55 7.29
N LEU A 87 -17.63 -3.18 8.36
CA LEU A 87 -17.63 -4.64 8.48
C LEU A 87 -18.94 -5.16 9.06
N SER A 88 -19.25 -6.42 8.80
CA SER A 88 -20.34 -7.11 9.46
C SER A 88 -20.05 -7.28 10.95
N LEU A 89 -21.08 -7.52 11.73
CA LEU A 89 -20.94 -7.74 13.18
C LEU A 89 -19.99 -8.91 13.49
N GLU A 90 -20.08 -9.97 12.70
CA GLU A 90 -19.21 -11.15 12.87
C GLU A 90 -17.74 -10.79 12.58
N GLU A 91 -17.51 -10.03 11.53
CA GLU A 91 -16.16 -9.56 11.17
C GLU A 91 -15.59 -8.61 12.22
N GLN A 92 -16.45 -7.73 12.79
CA GLN A 92 -16.04 -6.84 13.87
C GLN A 92 -15.57 -7.61 15.09
N LYS A 93 -16.23 -8.72 15.42
CA LYS A 93 -15.82 -9.59 16.53
C LYS A 93 -14.44 -10.21 16.29
N VAL A 94 -14.17 -10.62 15.05
CA VAL A 94 -12.85 -11.16 14.69
C VAL A 94 -11.77 -10.11 14.86
N ILE A 95 -12.02 -8.88 14.36
CA ILE A 95 -11.08 -7.77 14.49
C ILE A 95 -10.83 -7.44 15.97
N TRP A 96 -11.88 -7.41 16.77
CA TRP A 96 -11.75 -7.16 18.19
C TRP A 96 -10.83 -8.19 18.87
N LYS A 97 -11.01 -9.47 18.54
CA LYS A 97 -10.15 -10.53 19.09
C LYS A 97 -8.69 -10.37 18.68
N LEU A 98 -8.44 -10.00 17.43
CA LEU A 98 -7.08 -9.77 16.95
C LEU A 98 -6.40 -8.63 17.69
N ILE A 99 -7.11 -7.53 17.91
CA ILE A 99 -6.60 -6.37 18.65
C ILE A 99 -6.34 -6.75 20.10
N ASP A 100 -7.27 -7.46 20.73
CA ASP A 100 -7.14 -7.92 22.10
C ASP A 100 -5.93 -8.83 22.26
N CYS A 101 -5.75 -9.79 21.37
CA CYS A 101 -4.58 -10.66 21.38
C CYS A 101 -3.28 -9.88 21.23
N TYR A 102 -3.25 -8.89 20.35
CA TYR A 102 -2.07 -8.06 20.13
C TYR A 102 -1.72 -7.26 21.38
N ILE A 103 -2.71 -6.66 22.04
CA ILE A 103 -2.51 -5.86 23.25
C ILE A 103 -1.94 -6.74 24.37
N HIS A 104 -2.50 -7.94 24.57
CA HIS A 104 -2.09 -8.84 25.64
C HIS A 104 -0.83 -9.65 25.32
N ARG A 105 -0.38 -9.64 24.06
CA ARG A 105 0.85 -10.34 23.66
C ARG A 105 2.08 -9.86 24.44
N LYS A 106 2.15 -8.54 24.71
CA LYS A 106 3.27 -7.97 25.47
C LYS A 106 3.32 -8.47 26.91
N ASP A 107 2.16 -8.68 27.50
CA ASP A 107 2.08 -9.18 28.88
C ASP A 107 2.55 -10.63 28.95
N ASN A 108 2.23 -11.44 27.94
CA ASN A 108 2.67 -12.81 27.84
C ASN A 108 4.18 -12.94 27.62
N ASN A 109 4.81 -11.95 27.00
CA ASN A 109 6.23 -11.93 26.72
C ASN A 109 7.09 -11.40 27.87
N LYS A 110 6.47 -10.93 28.95
CA LYS A 110 7.17 -10.40 30.10
C LYS A 110 7.50 -11.45 31.16
N ILE A 111 7.18 -12.67 30.92
CA ILE A 111 7.40 -13.77 31.86
C ILE A 111 8.82 -14.33 31.73
#